data_8286403845121f383d1a88d3255804e1
#
_entry.id   8286403845121f383d1a88d3255804e1
#
_cell.length_a   1.000
_cell.length_b   1.000
_cell.length_c   1.000
_cell.angle_alpha   90.00
_cell.angle_beta   90.00
_cell.angle_gamma   90.00
#
_symmetry.space_group_name_H-M   'P 1'
#
loop_
_entity.id
_entity.type
_entity.pdbx_description
1 polymer ?
#
loop_
_entity_poly.entity_id
_entity_poly.type
_entity_poly.pdbx_seq_one_letter_code
_entity_poly.pdbx_strand_id
1 'polypeptide(L)'
;KSFQGKLDTQLFVSELEDLYDQYSLGLNLKEDFDQFRLKTKFRYYYTEETGRQLLGKIDNQYFGLMQEIGYGPNTFGIGVQKIGGNTDFPMLDGAVPVLSYINWTQGTFNKANELSYHFTFNHDAGWLMPGLSFLLRYVDGKNYLINNEKGFDESEFDFIMNYKIKEGKFKGLGLQWLNLNYKNDIGGDYMENRIITSYTLNF
;
A
#
# COMPACT_ATOMS: atom_id res chain seq x y z
N LYS A 1 -1.68 32.41 9.55
CA LYS A 1 -0.58 31.42 9.53
C LYS A 1 -0.24 31.15 8.07
N SER A 2 1.02 31.27 7.65
CA SER A 2 1.45 30.92 6.29
C SER A 2 1.45 29.40 6.14
N PHE A 3 0.96 28.91 5.02
CA PHE A 3 1.08 27.52 4.62
C PHE A 3 2.59 27.16 4.48
N GLN A 4 3.04 26.19 5.24
CA GLN A 4 4.41 25.67 5.17
C GLN A 4 4.32 24.18 4.79
N GLY A 5 3.82 23.91 3.59
CA GLY A 5 3.72 22.57 3.05
C GLY A 5 4.85 22.27 2.07
N LYS A 6 5.25 21.01 2.00
CA LYS A 6 6.15 20.47 0.96
C LYS A 6 5.35 19.59 0.02
N LEU A 7 5.32 19.99 -1.25
CA LEU A 7 4.76 19.18 -2.34
C LEU A 7 5.91 18.47 -3.08
N ASP A 8 5.82 17.17 -3.16
CA ASP A 8 6.65 16.31 -4.00
C ASP A 8 5.80 15.76 -5.14
N THR A 9 6.27 15.90 -6.37
CA THR A 9 5.58 15.45 -7.59
C THR A 9 6.46 14.47 -8.33
N GLN A 10 5.88 13.35 -8.75
CA GLN A 10 6.57 12.28 -9.48
C GLN A 10 5.79 11.95 -10.74
N LEU A 11 6.49 11.91 -11.87
CA LEU A 11 5.98 11.50 -13.17
C LEU A 11 6.83 10.35 -13.66
N PHE A 12 6.19 9.27 -14.09
CA PHE A 12 6.87 8.14 -14.72
C PHE A 12 6.17 7.80 -16.03
N VAL A 13 7.00 7.45 -17.01
CA VAL A 13 6.59 6.85 -18.27
C VAL A 13 7.40 5.58 -18.40
N SER A 14 6.75 4.47 -18.60
CA SER A 14 7.40 3.18 -18.83
C SER A 14 6.76 2.50 -20.03
N GLU A 15 7.61 1.86 -20.83
CA GLU A 15 7.23 1.02 -21.97
C GLU A 15 7.79 -0.38 -21.72
N LEU A 16 6.91 -1.37 -21.82
CA LEU A 16 7.30 -2.76 -21.90
C LEU A 16 6.98 -3.25 -23.30
N GLU A 17 8.02 -3.40 -24.12
CA GLU A 17 7.92 -3.78 -25.52
C GLU A 17 6.96 -4.95 -25.75
N ASP A 18 6.00 -4.77 -26.63
CA ASP A 18 4.98 -5.75 -27.00
C ASP A 18 3.99 -6.14 -25.87
N LEU A 19 4.01 -5.46 -24.73
CA LEU A 19 3.16 -5.73 -23.58
C LEU A 19 2.23 -4.54 -23.29
N TYR A 20 2.79 -3.46 -22.72
CA TYR A 20 2.01 -2.26 -22.39
C TYR A 20 2.88 -1.01 -22.21
N ASP A 21 2.24 0.15 -22.39
CA ASP A 21 2.72 1.45 -21.97
C ASP A 21 2.01 1.89 -20.69
N GLN A 22 2.75 2.47 -19.76
CA GLN A 22 2.20 2.96 -18.50
C GLN A 22 2.69 4.37 -18.19
N TYR A 23 1.73 5.23 -17.87
CA TYR A 23 1.93 6.62 -17.47
C TYR A 23 1.47 6.78 -16.02
N SER A 24 2.26 7.43 -15.19
CA SER A 24 1.86 7.64 -13.80
C SER A 24 2.18 9.02 -13.26
N LEU A 25 1.30 9.50 -12.37
CA LEU A 25 1.42 10.74 -11.62
C LEU A 25 1.30 10.43 -10.13
N GLY A 26 2.31 10.83 -9.38
CA GLY A 26 2.32 10.80 -7.92
C GLY A 26 2.43 12.21 -7.33
N LEU A 27 1.57 12.54 -6.37
CA LEU A 27 1.66 13.77 -5.59
C LEU A 27 1.73 13.41 -4.11
N ASN A 28 2.70 13.98 -3.38
CA ASN A 28 2.80 13.86 -1.93
C ASN A 28 2.84 15.27 -1.34
N LEU A 29 1.81 15.64 -0.61
CA LEU A 29 1.77 16.88 0.16
C LEU A 29 2.03 16.55 1.62
N LYS A 30 3.01 17.19 2.22
CA LYS A 30 3.30 17.12 3.67
C LYS A 30 3.11 18.50 4.26
N GLU A 31 2.41 18.57 5.37
CA GLU A 31 2.12 19.79 6.07
C GLU A 31 2.15 19.54 7.58
N ASP A 32 2.83 20.41 8.30
CA ASP A 32 2.79 20.45 9.75
C ASP A 32 1.85 21.58 10.18
N PHE A 33 0.83 21.24 10.95
CA PHE A 33 -0.14 22.16 11.47
C PHE A 33 -0.27 22.00 12.99
N ASP A 34 0.33 22.93 13.71
CA ASP A 34 0.43 22.91 15.17
C ASP A 34 1.10 21.61 15.64
N GLN A 35 0.37 20.73 16.34
CA GLN A 35 0.83 19.43 16.83
C GLN A 35 0.53 18.27 15.86
N PHE A 36 -0.13 18.56 14.75
CA PHE A 36 -0.51 17.56 13.75
C PHE A 36 0.48 17.57 12.57
N ARG A 37 0.80 16.36 12.11
CA ARG A 37 1.54 16.11 10.86
C ARG A 37 0.57 15.54 9.85
N LEU A 38 0.34 16.27 8.78
CA LEU A 38 -0.57 15.88 7.71
C LEU A 38 0.24 15.38 6.51
N LYS A 39 -0.20 14.28 5.91
CA LYS A 39 0.39 13.78 4.68
C LYS A 39 -0.70 13.28 3.75
N THR A 40 -0.87 13.98 2.63
CA THR A 40 -1.79 13.62 1.57
C THR A 40 -1.00 13.01 0.43
N LYS A 41 -1.43 11.86 -0.06
CA LYS A 41 -0.82 11.17 -1.19
C LYS A 41 -1.88 10.94 -2.25
N PHE A 42 -1.59 11.31 -3.47
CA PHE A 42 -2.40 11.04 -4.65
C PHE A 42 -1.59 10.20 -5.63
N ARG A 43 -2.26 9.26 -6.29
CA ARG A 43 -1.68 8.42 -7.32
C ARG A 43 -2.65 8.23 -8.45
N TYR A 44 -2.14 8.30 -9.66
CA TYR A 44 -2.87 7.98 -10.88
C TYR A 44 -1.98 7.19 -11.82
N TYR A 45 -2.55 6.16 -12.42
CA TYR A 45 -1.92 5.41 -13.51
C TYR A 45 -2.89 5.27 -14.66
N TYR A 46 -2.36 5.34 -15.86
CA TYR A 46 -3.02 4.96 -17.09
C TYR A 46 -2.15 3.92 -17.78
N THR A 47 -2.73 2.78 -18.16
CA THR A 47 -2.02 1.69 -18.80
C THR A 47 -2.81 1.19 -19.99
N GLU A 48 -2.14 1.06 -21.11
CA GLU A 48 -2.71 0.55 -22.37
C GLU A 48 -1.77 -0.45 -23.03
N GLU A 49 -2.32 -1.37 -23.79
CA GLU A 49 -1.54 -2.34 -24.54
C GLU A 49 -0.70 -1.68 -25.63
N THR A 50 0.47 -2.29 -25.93
CA THR A 50 1.35 -1.85 -27.02
C THR A 50 1.89 -3.03 -27.82
N GLY A 51 2.35 -2.76 -29.07
CA GLY A 51 3.00 -3.70 -29.95
C GLY A 51 2.17 -4.96 -30.23
N ARG A 52 2.75 -6.14 -30.01
CA ARG A 52 2.11 -7.45 -30.27
C ARG A 52 1.06 -7.86 -29.23
N GLN A 53 0.84 -7.05 -28.20
CA GLN A 53 -0.14 -7.29 -27.13
C GLN A 53 -0.01 -8.68 -26.49
N LEU A 54 1.19 -9.08 -26.09
CA LEU A 54 1.47 -10.43 -25.60
C LEU A 54 0.76 -10.79 -24.28
N LEU A 55 0.28 -9.78 -23.52
CA LEU A 55 -0.60 -9.95 -22.36
C LEU A 55 -2.08 -9.84 -22.71
N GLY A 56 -2.41 -9.72 -24.01
CA GLY A 56 -3.76 -9.43 -24.47
C GLY A 56 -4.11 -7.96 -24.35
N LYS A 57 -5.41 -7.66 -24.49
CA LYS A 57 -5.90 -6.29 -24.36
C LYS A 57 -5.77 -5.79 -22.92
N ILE A 58 -5.19 -4.60 -22.76
CA ILE A 58 -5.07 -3.91 -21.47
C ILE A 58 -5.84 -2.58 -21.57
N ASP A 59 -6.82 -2.42 -20.69
CA ASP A 59 -7.57 -1.19 -20.47
C ASP A 59 -7.66 -0.98 -18.99
N ASN A 60 -6.74 -0.21 -18.44
CA ASN A 60 -6.61 -0.05 -16.99
C ASN A 60 -6.29 1.39 -16.60
N GLN A 61 -7.00 1.84 -15.58
CA GLN A 61 -6.73 3.11 -14.90
C GLN A 61 -6.73 2.86 -13.40
N TYR A 62 -5.72 3.36 -12.71
CA TYR A 62 -5.64 3.33 -11.26
C TYR A 62 -5.77 4.75 -10.72
N PHE A 63 -6.60 4.91 -9.71
CA PHE A 63 -6.71 6.11 -8.91
C PHE A 63 -6.54 5.76 -7.43
N GLY A 64 -5.70 6.50 -6.71
CA GLY A 64 -5.50 6.33 -5.28
C GLY A 64 -5.37 7.66 -4.55
N LEU A 65 -6.05 7.78 -3.41
CA LEU A 65 -5.94 8.91 -2.50
C LEU A 65 -5.76 8.38 -1.09
N MET A 66 -4.76 8.89 -0.35
CA MET A 66 -4.48 8.54 1.03
C MET A 66 -4.22 9.78 1.85
N GLN A 67 -4.90 9.91 2.99
CA GLN A 67 -4.66 10.93 4.00
C GLN A 67 -4.12 10.29 5.27
N GLU A 68 -2.95 10.74 5.72
CA GLU A 68 -2.36 10.36 7.01
C GLU A 68 -2.37 11.56 7.96
N ILE A 69 -2.70 11.33 9.23
CA ILE A 69 -2.72 12.34 10.29
C ILE A 69 -1.91 11.81 11.45
N GLY A 70 -0.76 12.42 11.72
CA GLY A 70 0.09 12.13 12.87
C GLY A 70 -0.20 13.08 14.03
N TYR A 71 -0.33 12.52 15.23
CA TYR A 71 -0.45 13.25 16.50
C TYR A 71 0.31 12.53 17.59
N GLY A 72 1.33 13.18 18.17
CA GLY A 72 2.22 12.54 19.13
C GLY A 72 2.81 11.23 18.57
N PRO A 73 2.67 10.10 19.30
CA PRO A 73 3.17 8.80 18.86
C PRO A 73 2.24 8.08 17.87
N ASN A 74 1.08 8.65 17.56
CA ASN A 74 0.05 8.02 16.73
C ASN A 74 0.06 8.57 15.31
N THR A 75 -0.22 7.70 14.35
CA THR A 75 -0.54 8.09 12.96
C THR A 75 -1.75 7.29 12.48
N PHE A 76 -2.80 7.99 12.07
CA PHE A 76 -3.99 7.43 11.46
C PHE A 76 -3.94 7.67 9.96
N GLY A 77 -4.35 6.68 9.19
CA GLY A 77 -4.48 6.79 7.74
C GLY A 77 -5.84 6.32 7.27
N ILE A 78 -6.39 7.03 6.30
CA ILE A 78 -7.58 6.64 5.56
C ILE A 78 -7.31 6.84 4.08
N GLY A 79 -7.69 5.87 3.27
CA GLY A 79 -7.47 5.93 1.83
C GLY A 79 -8.57 5.26 1.03
N VAL A 80 -8.59 5.60 -0.24
CA VAL A 80 -9.44 4.98 -1.25
C VAL A 80 -8.61 4.75 -2.51
N GLN A 81 -8.82 3.62 -3.15
CA GLN A 81 -8.30 3.35 -4.48
C GLN A 81 -9.41 2.76 -5.36
N LYS A 82 -9.31 3.04 -6.65
CA LYS A 82 -10.20 2.51 -7.68
C LYS A 82 -9.37 1.98 -8.84
N ILE A 83 -9.66 0.74 -9.24
CA ILE A 83 -9.19 0.19 -10.50
C ILE A 83 -10.32 0.39 -11.52
N GLY A 84 -10.07 1.24 -12.51
CA GLY A 84 -10.98 1.47 -13.64
C GLY A 84 -10.59 0.61 -14.83
N GLY A 85 -11.51 0.49 -15.81
CA GLY A 85 -11.33 -0.36 -16.96
C GLY A 85 -11.76 -1.80 -16.73
N ASN A 86 -11.45 -2.67 -17.68
CA ASN A 86 -11.90 -4.05 -17.71
C ASN A 86 -10.79 -5.08 -17.45
N THR A 87 -9.58 -4.62 -17.16
CA THR A 87 -8.43 -5.47 -16.84
C THR A 87 -7.90 -5.17 -15.46
N ASP A 88 -7.33 -6.18 -14.81
CA ASP A 88 -6.60 -6.01 -13.55
C ASP A 88 -5.45 -5.01 -13.74
N PHE A 89 -5.06 -4.32 -12.66
CA PHE A 89 -3.90 -3.44 -12.69
C PHE A 89 -2.65 -4.28 -13.00
N PRO A 90 -1.95 -4.00 -14.11
CA PRO A 90 -0.84 -4.85 -14.56
C PRO A 90 0.34 -4.75 -13.61
N MET A 91 0.82 -5.91 -13.15
CA MET A 91 2.02 -6.05 -12.35
C MET A 91 2.95 -7.04 -13.05
N LEU A 92 4.11 -6.58 -13.49
CA LEU A 92 5.11 -7.45 -14.06
C LEU A 92 5.89 -8.16 -12.95
N ASP A 93 6.07 -9.49 -13.09
CA ASP A 93 6.80 -10.35 -12.15
C ASP A 93 6.30 -10.27 -10.69
N GLY A 94 5.03 -9.92 -10.49
CA GLY A 94 4.43 -9.77 -9.17
C GLY A 94 4.94 -8.54 -8.39
N ALA A 95 5.70 -7.66 -9.03
CA ALA A 95 6.18 -6.44 -8.39
C ALA A 95 5.04 -5.45 -8.16
N VAL A 96 4.93 -4.92 -6.95
CA VAL A 96 3.97 -3.86 -6.62
C VAL A 96 4.54 -2.53 -7.11
N PRO A 97 3.79 -1.75 -7.90
CA PRO A 97 4.24 -0.43 -8.31
C PRO A 97 4.49 0.49 -7.11
N VAL A 98 5.64 1.12 -7.07
CA VAL A 98 6.12 1.94 -5.94
C VAL A 98 5.14 3.07 -5.58
N LEU A 99 4.37 3.55 -6.54
CA LEU A 99 3.46 4.67 -6.36
C LEU A 99 2.03 4.27 -5.99
N SER A 100 1.66 2.99 -6.07
CA SER A 100 0.30 2.53 -5.73
C SER A 100 0.09 2.34 -4.22
N TYR A 101 -1.16 2.18 -3.78
CA TYR A 101 -1.53 1.83 -2.40
C TYR A 101 -1.95 0.37 -2.25
N ILE A 102 -1.61 -0.44 -3.24
CA ILE A 102 -1.87 -1.87 -3.22
C ILE A 102 -1.31 -2.47 -1.93
N ASN A 103 -2.08 -3.28 -1.27
CA ASN A 103 -1.62 -4.02 -0.11
C ASN A 103 -0.57 -5.07 -0.53
N TRP A 104 0.46 -5.25 0.28
CA TRP A 104 1.61 -6.08 -0.10
C TRP A 104 1.75 -7.31 0.79
N THR A 105 0.83 -7.52 1.71
CA THR A 105 0.95 -8.63 2.64
C THR A 105 0.45 -9.91 2.01
N GLN A 106 -0.82 -10.00 1.65
CA GLN A 106 -1.43 -11.13 0.95
C GLN A 106 -2.28 -10.67 -0.21
N GLY A 107 -3.33 -9.88 0.03
CA GLY A 107 -4.20 -9.35 -1.01
C GLY A 107 -3.53 -8.22 -1.77
N THR A 108 -3.69 -8.19 -3.09
CA THR A 108 -3.14 -7.13 -3.94
C THR A 108 -4.12 -6.01 -4.20
N PHE A 109 -5.43 -6.27 -4.07
CA PHE A 109 -6.50 -5.28 -4.29
C PHE A 109 -6.36 -4.54 -5.61
N ASN A 110 -6.02 -5.29 -6.66
CA ASN A 110 -5.69 -4.76 -7.97
C ASN A 110 -6.60 -5.25 -9.09
N LYS A 111 -7.74 -5.83 -8.74
CA LYS A 111 -8.68 -6.44 -9.68
C LYS A 111 -9.44 -5.38 -10.49
N ALA A 112 -9.78 -5.73 -11.72
CA ALA A 112 -10.61 -4.88 -12.57
C ALA A 112 -11.88 -4.43 -11.84
N ASN A 113 -12.26 -3.16 -11.99
CA ASN A 113 -13.43 -2.54 -11.37
C ASN A 113 -13.45 -2.52 -9.83
N GLU A 114 -12.38 -2.91 -9.15
CA GLU A 114 -12.31 -2.92 -7.69
C GLU A 114 -12.28 -1.50 -7.10
N LEU A 115 -13.08 -1.29 -6.05
CA LEU A 115 -13.03 -0.10 -5.19
C LEU A 115 -12.59 -0.54 -3.80
N SER A 116 -11.42 -0.08 -3.36
CA SER A 116 -10.86 -0.48 -2.08
C SER A 116 -10.75 0.70 -1.12
N TYR A 117 -11.08 0.44 0.15
CA TYR A 117 -10.92 1.39 1.26
C TYR A 117 -9.78 0.91 2.17
N HIS A 118 -8.90 1.84 2.56
CA HIS A 118 -7.74 1.57 3.38
C HIS A 118 -7.85 2.31 4.70
N PHE A 119 -7.62 1.60 5.80
CA PHE A 119 -7.51 2.16 7.14
C PHE A 119 -6.22 1.70 7.78
N THR A 120 -5.44 2.63 8.33
CA THR A 120 -4.19 2.32 9.03
C THR A 120 -4.11 3.05 10.35
N PHE A 121 -3.52 2.39 11.34
CA PHE A 121 -3.17 2.98 12.62
C PHE A 121 -1.77 2.54 13.01
N ASN A 122 -0.86 3.48 13.16
CA ASN A 122 0.50 3.25 13.62
C ASN A 122 0.70 3.91 14.98
N HIS A 123 1.27 3.17 15.94
CA HIS A 123 1.60 3.64 17.27
C HIS A 123 3.07 3.39 17.59
N ASP A 124 3.82 4.44 17.91
CA ASP A 124 5.15 4.33 18.51
C ASP A 124 5.02 4.11 20.00
N ALA A 125 5.30 2.89 20.45
CA ALA A 125 5.26 2.47 21.85
C ALA A 125 6.63 2.60 22.54
N GLY A 126 7.50 3.48 22.04
CA GLY A 126 8.83 3.74 22.61
C GLY A 126 8.82 4.19 24.05
N TRP A 127 7.71 4.74 24.55
CA TRP A 127 7.49 5.06 25.96
C TRP A 127 7.39 3.81 26.85
N LEU A 128 6.90 2.69 26.33
CA LEU A 128 6.84 1.40 27.03
C LEU A 128 8.16 0.64 26.88
N MET A 129 8.66 0.58 25.65
CA MET A 129 9.91 -0.10 25.32
C MET A 129 10.58 0.60 24.12
N PRO A 130 11.76 1.21 24.30
CA PRO A 130 12.46 1.91 23.22
C PRO A 130 12.63 1.03 21.97
N GLY A 131 12.05 1.46 20.86
CA GLY A 131 12.08 0.75 19.58
C GLY A 131 10.92 -0.19 19.29
N LEU A 132 9.89 -0.22 20.17
CA LEU A 132 8.64 -0.95 19.95
C LEU A 132 7.65 -0.07 19.17
N SER A 133 6.99 -0.64 18.17
CA SER A 133 5.87 0.00 17.47
C SER A 133 4.85 -1.04 16.99
N PHE A 134 3.62 -0.57 16.77
CA PHE A 134 2.51 -1.38 16.28
C PHE A 134 1.90 -0.73 15.04
N LEU A 135 1.53 -1.54 14.06
CA LEU A 135 0.73 -1.14 12.91
C LEU A 135 -0.49 -2.04 12.80
N LEU A 136 -1.66 -1.43 12.76
CA LEU A 136 -2.90 -2.06 12.32
C LEU A 136 -3.23 -1.55 10.92
N ARG A 137 -3.65 -2.45 10.05
CA ARG A 137 -4.10 -2.12 8.70
C ARG A 137 -5.33 -2.95 8.35
N TYR A 138 -6.31 -2.30 7.75
CA TYR A 138 -7.47 -2.95 7.19
C TYR A 138 -7.71 -2.43 5.78
N VAL A 139 -7.90 -3.35 4.85
CA VAL A 139 -8.26 -3.06 3.47
C VAL A 139 -9.54 -3.80 3.15
N ASP A 140 -10.46 -3.13 2.49
CA ASP A 140 -11.76 -3.68 2.08
C ASP A 140 -11.99 -3.35 0.60
N GLY A 141 -11.84 -4.35 -0.26
CA GLY A 141 -12.00 -4.29 -1.71
C GLY A 141 -13.37 -4.80 -2.13
N LYS A 142 -14.05 -4.04 -2.97
CA LYS A 142 -15.43 -4.28 -3.35
C LYS A 142 -15.65 -4.32 -4.85
N ASN A 143 -16.59 -5.18 -5.28
CA ASN A 143 -17.14 -5.23 -6.63
C ASN A 143 -16.10 -5.44 -7.74
N TYR A 144 -15.08 -6.25 -7.48
CA TYR A 144 -14.15 -6.58 -8.54
C TYR A 144 -14.75 -7.56 -9.58
N LEU A 145 -14.11 -7.60 -10.76
CA LEU A 145 -14.51 -8.43 -11.88
C LEU A 145 -13.73 -9.74 -11.91
N ILE A 146 -14.44 -10.84 -12.20
CA ILE A 146 -13.83 -12.09 -12.68
C ILE A 146 -14.62 -12.57 -13.88
N ASN A 147 -13.95 -12.82 -14.99
CA ASN A 147 -14.59 -13.28 -16.24
C ASN A 147 -15.77 -12.39 -16.68
N ASN A 148 -15.66 -11.08 -16.48
CA ASN A 148 -16.71 -10.06 -16.72
C ASN A 148 -17.95 -10.16 -15.80
N GLU A 149 -17.95 -10.99 -14.77
CA GLU A 149 -18.93 -10.99 -13.70
C GLU A 149 -18.49 -10.06 -12.56
N LYS A 150 -19.42 -9.26 -12.03
CA LYS A 150 -19.19 -8.29 -10.94
C LYS A 150 -19.68 -8.85 -9.61
N GLY A 151 -19.23 -8.21 -8.53
CA GLY A 151 -19.78 -8.40 -7.20
C GLY A 151 -18.94 -9.28 -6.30
N PHE A 152 -17.69 -9.54 -6.68
CA PHE A 152 -16.74 -10.22 -5.80
C PHE A 152 -16.03 -9.23 -4.88
N ASP A 153 -15.82 -9.63 -3.64
CA ASP A 153 -15.21 -8.82 -2.60
C ASP A 153 -13.98 -9.52 -2.01
N GLU A 154 -13.03 -8.72 -1.53
CA GLU A 154 -11.89 -9.20 -0.76
C GLU A 154 -11.58 -8.24 0.40
N SER A 155 -11.00 -8.75 1.48
CA SER A 155 -10.58 -7.92 2.60
C SER A 155 -9.36 -8.49 3.30
N GLU A 156 -8.55 -7.62 3.91
CA GLU A 156 -7.39 -8.03 4.69
C GLU A 156 -7.26 -7.19 5.94
N PHE A 157 -6.99 -7.87 7.06
CA PHE A 157 -6.63 -7.24 8.33
C PHE A 157 -5.23 -7.70 8.72
N ASP A 158 -4.33 -6.75 8.95
CA ASP A 158 -2.98 -6.98 9.43
C ASP A 158 -2.75 -6.36 10.79
N PHE A 159 -2.13 -7.14 11.67
CA PHE A 159 -1.47 -6.65 12.87
C PHE A 159 0.04 -6.88 12.73
N ILE A 160 0.82 -5.81 12.84
CA ILE A 160 2.28 -5.87 12.75
C ILE A 160 2.88 -5.24 13.99
N MET A 161 3.63 -6.03 14.75
CA MET A 161 4.46 -5.55 15.84
C MET A 161 5.93 -5.52 15.38
N ASN A 162 6.58 -4.39 15.57
CA ASN A 162 8.01 -4.26 15.30
C ASN A 162 8.73 -3.88 16.60
N TYR A 163 9.85 -4.54 16.84
CA TYR A 163 10.75 -4.20 17.91
C TYR A 163 12.19 -4.16 17.39
N LYS A 164 12.91 -3.08 17.66
CA LYS A 164 14.31 -2.93 17.31
C LYS A 164 15.12 -2.49 18.51
N ILE A 165 16.10 -3.31 18.91
CA ILE A 165 16.99 -3.00 20.04
C ILE A 165 17.82 -1.75 19.68
N LYS A 166 17.66 -0.69 20.49
CA LYS A 166 18.29 0.62 20.25
C LYS A 166 19.68 0.74 20.86
N GLU A 167 19.96 -0.05 21.93
CA GLU A 167 21.18 0.08 22.72
C GLU A 167 21.71 -1.27 23.18
N GLY A 168 22.95 -1.30 23.69
CA GLY A 168 23.59 -2.49 24.25
C GLY A 168 24.21 -3.42 23.19
N LYS A 169 24.57 -4.64 23.63
CA LYS A 169 25.31 -5.61 22.82
C LYS A 169 24.57 -6.10 21.58
N PHE A 170 23.25 -6.05 21.62
CA PHE A 170 22.36 -6.48 20.54
C PHE A 170 21.74 -5.31 19.78
N LYS A 171 22.32 -4.11 19.89
CA LYS A 171 21.86 -2.93 19.14
C LYS A 171 21.75 -3.28 17.65
N GLY A 172 20.60 -2.97 17.04
CA GLY A 172 20.33 -3.26 15.64
C GLY A 172 19.63 -4.59 15.39
N LEU A 173 19.50 -5.47 16.41
CA LEU A 173 18.64 -6.65 16.28
C LEU A 173 17.18 -6.19 16.23
N GLY A 174 16.47 -6.66 15.21
CA GLY A 174 15.05 -6.43 14.98
C GLY A 174 14.25 -7.71 15.09
N LEU A 175 13.05 -7.59 15.62
CA LEU A 175 12.02 -8.62 15.65
C LEU A 175 10.73 -8.02 15.09
N GLN A 176 10.13 -8.70 14.13
CA GLN A 176 8.79 -8.37 13.62
C GLN A 176 7.89 -9.58 13.79
N TRP A 177 6.70 -9.36 14.31
CA TRP A 177 5.61 -10.31 14.25
C TRP A 177 4.50 -9.72 13.41
N LEU A 178 4.11 -10.46 12.39
CA LEU A 178 2.99 -10.17 11.50
C LEU A 178 1.92 -11.23 11.72
N ASN A 179 0.70 -10.79 11.98
CA ASN A 179 -0.50 -11.61 11.89
C ASN A 179 -1.40 -10.98 10.83
N LEU A 180 -1.80 -11.76 9.83
CA LEU A 180 -2.73 -11.32 8.80
C LEU A 180 -3.92 -12.27 8.70
N ASN A 181 -5.07 -11.69 8.35
CA ASN A 181 -6.29 -12.39 8.00
C ASN A 181 -6.80 -11.83 6.69
N TYR A 182 -6.76 -12.64 5.64
CA TYR A 182 -7.26 -12.33 4.31
C TYR A 182 -8.51 -13.13 4.02
N LYS A 183 -9.51 -12.48 3.44
CA LYS A 183 -10.78 -13.08 3.00
C LYS A 183 -11.02 -12.73 1.56
N ASN A 184 -11.52 -13.68 0.78
CA ASN A 184 -11.79 -13.50 -0.63
C ASN A 184 -12.92 -14.43 -1.08
N ASP A 185 -13.88 -13.91 -1.80
CA ASP A 185 -15.07 -14.66 -2.25
C ASP A 185 -14.73 -15.84 -3.18
N ILE A 186 -13.59 -15.80 -3.86
CA ILE A 186 -13.19 -16.84 -4.84
C ILE A 186 -12.11 -17.77 -4.29
N GLY A 187 -11.05 -17.19 -3.71
CA GLY A 187 -9.85 -17.94 -3.30
C GLY A 187 -9.92 -18.55 -1.92
N GLY A 188 -10.95 -18.22 -1.15
CA GLY A 188 -11.12 -18.62 0.24
C GLY A 188 -10.30 -17.78 1.22
N ASP A 189 -10.51 -18.08 2.49
CA ASP A 189 -9.90 -17.38 3.60
C ASP A 189 -8.48 -17.88 3.86
N TYR A 190 -7.59 -16.96 4.20
CA TYR A 190 -6.20 -17.25 4.52
C TYR A 190 -5.76 -16.51 5.79
N MET A 191 -5.09 -17.21 6.69
CA MET A 191 -4.50 -16.62 7.89
C MET A 191 -3.03 -17.00 7.98
N GLU A 192 -2.18 -16.02 8.23
CA GLU A 192 -0.75 -16.23 8.40
C GLU A 192 -0.23 -15.57 9.69
N ASN A 193 0.72 -16.26 10.35
CA ASN A 193 1.59 -15.70 11.36
C ASN A 193 3.03 -15.79 10.88
N ARG A 194 3.71 -14.65 10.78
CA ARG A 194 5.09 -14.57 10.34
C ARG A 194 5.94 -13.90 11.40
N ILE A 195 7.05 -14.54 11.78
CA ILE A 195 8.06 -13.96 12.67
C ILE A 195 9.32 -13.74 11.84
N ILE A 196 9.81 -12.51 11.83
CA ILE A 196 11.00 -12.11 11.09
C ILE A 196 12.01 -11.55 12.06
N THR A 197 13.23 -12.05 12.02
CA THR A 197 14.38 -11.48 12.73
C THR A 197 15.34 -10.84 11.74
N SER A 198 15.88 -9.70 12.09
CA SER A 198 16.85 -8.98 11.27
C SER A 198 17.98 -8.45 12.15
N TYR A 199 19.20 -8.43 11.61
CA TYR A 199 20.34 -7.82 12.29
C TYR A 199 21.18 -7.02 11.31
N THR A 200 21.46 -5.75 11.65
CA THR A 200 22.27 -4.87 10.83
C THR A 200 23.64 -4.71 11.48
N LEU A 201 24.68 -5.17 10.81
CA LEU A 201 26.07 -4.94 11.18
C LEU A 201 26.59 -3.71 10.43
N ASN A 202 27.21 -2.78 11.17
CA ASN A 202 27.97 -1.66 10.60
C ASN A 202 29.45 -1.94 10.83
N PHE A 203 30.24 -1.95 9.77
CA PHE A 203 31.70 -2.18 9.80
C PHE A 203 32.46 -0.86 9.67
#